data_58a12bec78b9fca480282bcc947b931b
#
_entry.id   58a12bec78b9fca480282bcc947b931b
#
_cell.length_a   1.000
_cell.length_b   1.000
_cell.length_c   1.000
_cell.angle_alpha   90.00
_cell.angle_beta   90.00
_cell.angle_gamma   90.00
#
_symmetry.space_group_name_H-M   'P 1'
#
loop_
_entity.id
_entity.type
_entity.pdbx_description
1 polymer ?
#
loop_
_entity_poly.entity_id
_entity_poly.type
_entity_poly.pdbx_seq_one_letter_code
_entity_poly.pdbx_strand_id
1 'polypeptide(L)'
;MSCEITILGCGSSSGVPAIGNNWGNCNPKNPKNRRLRSSILIKNKNTIILIDATPDLRQQLLNANVKKIDAVLVTHTHADHINGIDDFRFLNVIMKKDIHLYATKEVISQIKERFSYVFEKLSPQANGFYYKPCIVANQISGDFKINNIKITSFQQNHGFSESTGFKIDNFAYCNDVVSFNDHAFRIIKNLDLLIIDCL
;
A
#
# COMPACT_ATOMS: atom_id res chain seq x y z
N MET A 1 -0.67 -0.83 22.58
CA MET A 1 -1.97 -0.58 21.89
C MET A 1 -2.21 -1.71 20.91
N SER A 2 -3.41 -2.28 20.86
CA SER A 2 -3.69 -3.39 19.90
C SER A 2 -3.83 -2.80 18.49
N CYS A 3 -2.92 -3.18 17.61
CA CYS A 3 -2.96 -2.91 16.18
C CYS A 3 -3.42 -4.20 15.48
N GLU A 4 -4.44 -4.12 14.64
CA GLU A 4 -4.91 -5.23 13.81
C GLU A 4 -4.27 -5.09 12.43
N ILE A 5 -3.62 -6.15 11.95
CA ILE A 5 -3.00 -6.18 10.63
C ILE A 5 -3.70 -7.26 9.81
N THR A 6 -4.23 -6.87 8.66
CA THR A 6 -4.87 -7.78 7.71
C THR A 6 -4.01 -7.87 6.46
N ILE A 7 -3.54 -9.06 6.11
CA ILE A 7 -2.88 -9.32 4.84
C ILE A 7 -3.96 -9.39 3.77
N LEU A 8 -3.99 -8.41 2.85
CA LEU A 8 -4.95 -8.31 1.76
C LEU A 8 -4.54 -9.17 0.56
N GLY A 9 -3.24 -9.38 0.41
CA GLY A 9 -2.62 -10.23 -0.58
C GLY A 9 -1.15 -10.47 -0.27
N CYS A 10 -0.62 -11.59 -0.72
CA CYS A 10 0.78 -12.01 -0.54
C CYS A 10 1.29 -12.81 -1.75
N GLY A 11 0.73 -12.59 -2.91
CA GLY A 11 1.21 -13.13 -4.18
C GLY A 11 2.30 -12.24 -4.76
N SER A 12 3.08 -12.80 -5.69
CA SER A 12 4.06 -12.05 -6.48
C SER A 12 3.39 -11.00 -7.37
N SER A 13 4.17 -10.25 -8.13
CA SER A 13 3.70 -9.24 -9.09
C SER A 13 2.65 -9.74 -10.09
N SER A 14 2.70 -11.03 -10.44
CA SER A 14 1.70 -11.68 -11.31
C SER A 14 0.46 -12.21 -10.57
N GLY A 15 0.49 -12.27 -9.24
CA GLY A 15 -0.47 -13.01 -8.43
C GLY A 15 -0.33 -14.54 -8.60
N VAL A 16 -1.18 -15.31 -7.92
CA VAL A 16 -1.26 -16.78 -8.08
C VAL A 16 -2.72 -17.17 -8.31
N PRO A 17 -3.09 -17.83 -9.43
CA PRO A 17 -2.22 -18.11 -10.58
C PRO A 17 -1.88 -16.86 -11.38
N ALA A 18 -0.77 -16.89 -12.10
CA ALA A 18 -0.47 -15.90 -13.11
C ALA A 18 -1.36 -16.08 -14.36
N ILE A 19 -1.36 -15.05 -15.23
CA ILE A 19 -2.08 -15.11 -16.53
C ILE A 19 -1.70 -16.38 -17.28
N GLY A 20 -2.69 -16.98 -17.93
CA GLY A 20 -2.54 -18.31 -18.55
C GLY A 20 -2.79 -19.47 -17.59
N ASN A 21 -3.35 -19.18 -16.40
CA ASN A 21 -3.64 -20.18 -15.36
C ASN A 21 -2.36 -20.90 -14.88
N ASN A 22 -1.26 -20.15 -14.81
CA ASN A 22 0.03 -20.68 -14.37
C ASN A 22 0.12 -20.63 -12.83
N TRP A 23 0.17 -21.81 -12.24
CA TRP A 23 0.21 -22.01 -10.79
C TRP A 23 1.64 -22.19 -10.24
N GLY A 24 2.65 -22.29 -11.12
CA GLY A 24 4.00 -22.66 -10.71
C GLY A 24 3.97 -23.98 -9.92
N ASN A 25 4.56 -23.96 -8.71
CA ASN A 25 4.59 -25.12 -7.80
C ASN A 25 3.35 -25.22 -6.90
N CYS A 26 2.36 -24.33 -7.06
CA CYS A 26 1.17 -24.32 -6.21
C CYS A 26 0.13 -25.32 -6.67
N ASN A 27 -0.51 -26.03 -5.73
CA ASN A 27 -1.62 -26.95 -6.05
C ASN A 27 -2.89 -26.16 -6.41
N PRO A 28 -3.39 -26.24 -7.67
CA PRO A 28 -4.57 -25.51 -8.12
C PRO A 28 -5.88 -25.93 -7.42
N LYS A 29 -5.92 -27.13 -6.85
CA LYS A 29 -7.09 -27.64 -6.12
C LYS A 29 -7.22 -27.04 -4.70
N ASN A 30 -6.14 -26.43 -4.17
CA ASN A 30 -6.21 -25.77 -2.88
C ASN A 30 -6.58 -24.28 -3.07
N PRO A 31 -7.80 -23.85 -2.67
CA PRO A 31 -8.24 -22.46 -2.85
C PRO A 31 -7.37 -21.45 -2.10
N LYS A 32 -6.67 -21.87 -1.04
CA LYS A 32 -5.73 -21.03 -0.30
C LYS A 32 -4.48 -20.66 -1.11
N ASN A 33 -4.22 -21.34 -2.23
CA ASN A 33 -3.11 -20.99 -3.11
C ASN A 33 -3.43 -19.84 -4.08
N ARG A 34 -4.69 -19.41 -4.16
CA ARG A 34 -5.02 -18.16 -4.87
C ARG A 34 -4.54 -16.98 -4.05
N ARG A 35 -3.62 -16.19 -4.62
CA ARG A 35 -3.01 -15.04 -3.94
C ARG A 35 -3.16 -13.78 -4.79
N LEU A 36 -3.76 -12.77 -4.21
CA LEU A 36 -3.75 -11.41 -4.74
C LEU A 36 -2.38 -10.77 -4.50
N ARG A 37 -2.03 -9.71 -5.25
CA ARG A 37 -0.76 -8.98 -5.11
C ARG A 37 -0.59 -8.44 -3.70
N SER A 38 0.66 -8.24 -3.32
CA SER A 38 1.06 -7.90 -1.95
C SER A 38 0.51 -6.54 -1.50
N SER A 39 -0.31 -6.55 -0.47
CA SER A 39 -0.81 -5.35 0.22
C SER A 39 -1.30 -5.74 1.61
N ILE A 40 -1.26 -4.79 2.54
CA ILE A 40 -1.77 -4.97 3.90
C ILE A 40 -2.65 -3.79 4.33
N LEU A 41 -3.57 -4.07 5.23
CA LEU A 41 -4.38 -3.09 5.93
C LEU A 41 -4.01 -3.08 7.41
N ILE A 42 -3.80 -1.90 7.95
CA ILE A 42 -3.46 -1.69 9.36
C ILE A 42 -4.60 -0.91 10.00
N LYS A 43 -5.17 -1.46 11.07
CA LYS A 43 -6.22 -0.81 11.82
C LYS A 43 -5.77 -0.61 13.26
N ASN A 44 -5.73 0.62 13.70
CA ASN A 44 -5.44 1.00 15.08
C ASN A 44 -6.53 1.95 15.57
N LYS A 45 -7.38 1.47 16.49
CA LYS A 45 -8.58 2.19 16.92
C LYS A 45 -9.45 2.60 15.73
N ASN A 46 -9.55 3.90 15.46
CA ASN A 46 -10.35 4.48 14.38
C ASN A 46 -9.55 4.82 13.11
N THR A 47 -8.23 4.60 13.13
CA THR A 47 -7.34 4.91 12.00
C THR A 47 -7.11 3.65 11.17
N ILE A 48 -7.33 3.76 9.87
CA ILE A 48 -7.14 2.68 8.89
C ILE A 48 -6.11 3.15 7.86
N ILE A 49 -5.01 2.41 7.77
CA ILE A 49 -3.90 2.67 6.84
C ILE A 49 -3.80 1.50 5.88
N LEU A 50 -3.79 1.80 4.59
CA LEU A 50 -3.48 0.84 3.52
C LEU A 50 -2.00 0.97 3.15
N ILE A 51 -1.31 -0.15 2.91
CA ILE A 51 0.00 -0.13 2.26
C ILE A 51 -0.13 -0.77 0.90
N ASP A 52 0.19 0.02 -0.13
CA ASP A 52 0.11 -0.24 -1.56
C ASP A 52 -1.31 -0.40 -2.14
N ALA A 53 -1.50 0.18 -3.32
CA ALA A 53 -2.73 0.16 -4.10
C ALA A 53 -2.58 -0.76 -5.31
N THR A 54 -2.66 -2.06 -5.09
CA THR A 54 -2.43 -3.09 -6.12
C THR A 54 -3.52 -3.09 -7.19
N PRO A 55 -3.30 -3.69 -8.37
CA PRO A 55 -4.35 -3.93 -9.36
C PRO A 55 -5.54 -4.73 -8.83
N ASP A 56 -5.36 -5.44 -7.70
CA ASP A 56 -6.40 -6.22 -7.04
C ASP A 56 -7.15 -5.41 -5.96
N LEU A 57 -6.88 -4.11 -5.81
CA LEU A 57 -7.34 -3.25 -4.71
C LEU A 57 -8.84 -3.38 -4.46
N ARG A 58 -9.65 -3.29 -5.52
CA ARG A 58 -11.10 -3.43 -5.41
C ARG A 58 -11.49 -4.74 -4.71
N GLN A 59 -10.93 -5.87 -5.14
CA GLN A 59 -11.24 -7.17 -4.56
C GLN A 59 -10.72 -7.28 -3.12
N GLN A 60 -9.53 -6.75 -2.85
CA GLN A 60 -8.92 -6.72 -1.53
C GLN A 60 -9.78 -5.97 -0.51
N LEU A 61 -10.24 -4.77 -0.88
CA LEU A 61 -11.08 -3.95 0.00
C LEU A 61 -12.48 -4.53 0.21
N LEU A 62 -13.07 -5.17 -0.81
CA LEU A 62 -14.34 -5.86 -0.70
C LEU A 62 -14.23 -7.07 0.24
N ASN A 63 -13.19 -7.90 0.10
CA ASN A 63 -12.94 -9.05 0.95
C ASN A 63 -12.75 -8.66 2.43
N ALA A 64 -12.09 -7.53 2.68
CA ALA A 64 -11.84 -6.99 4.02
C ALA A 64 -12.98 -6.08 4.53
N ASN A 65 -14.09 -5.93 3.77
CA ASN A 65 -15.23 -5.08 4.11
C ASN A 65 -14.81 -3.64 4.49
N VAL A 66 -13.86 -3.06 3.77
CA VAL A 66 -13.33 -1.72 4.01
C VAL A 66 -14.26 -0.67 3.45
N LYS A 67 -14.66 0.30 4.29
CA LYS A 67 -15.52 1.43 3.90
C LYS A 67 -14.84 2.78 4.04
N LYS A 68 -13.67 2.83 4.65
CA LYS A 68 -12.87 4.05 4.79
C LYS A 68 -11.38 3.71 4.86
N ILE A 69 -10.55 4.65 4.42
CA ILE A 69 -9.10 4.64 4.59
C ILE A 69 -8.69 6.05 5.02
N ASP A 70 -7.88 6.15 6.08
CA ASP A 70 -7.40 7.44 6.57
C ASP A 70 -6.08 7.84 5.88
N ALA A 71 -5.31 6.85 5.43
CA ALA A 71 -4.07 7.07 4.68
C ALA A 71 -3.70 5.86 3.81
N VAL A 72 -2.98 6.14 2.74
CA VAL A 72 -2.32 5.15 1.89
C VAL A 72 -0.82 5.39 1.95
N LEU A 73 -0.04 4.38 2.31
CA LEU A 73 1.41 4.38 2.20
C LEU A 73 1.79 3.66 0.91
N VAL A 74 2.75 4.19 0.16
CA VAL A 74 3.25 3.53 -1.05
C VAL A 74 4.71 3.19 -0.86
N THR A 75 5.04 1.90 -1.05
CA THR A 75 6.40 1.39 -0.91
C THR A 75 7.29 1.83 -2.08
N HIS A 76 6.82 1.64 -3.31
CA HIS A 76 7.50 2.00 -4.55
C HIS A 76 6.52 2.00 -5.74
N THR A 77 6.99 2.26 -6.96
CA THR A 77 6.13 2.54 -8.11
C THR A 77 6.01 1.40 -9.12
N HIS A 78 6.34 0.16 -8.76
CA HIS A 78 6.02 -0.96 -9.64
C HIS A 78 4.51 -1.10 -9.80
N ALA A 79 4.08 -1.62 -10.95
CA ALA A 79 2.68 -1.64 -11.36
C ALA A 79 1.79 -2.42 -10.39
N ASP A 80 2.30 -3.47 -9.81
CA ASP A 80 1.60 -4.31 -8.84
C ASP A 80 1.39 -3.65 -7.48
N HIS A 81 2.00 -2.46 -7.23
CA HIS A 81 1.84 -1.68 -6.00
C HIS A 81 1.01 -0.41 -6.18
N ILE A 82 0.81 0.07 -7.43
CA ILE A 82 0.16 1.37 -7.64
C ILE A 82 -1.00 1.36 -8.66
N ASN A 83 -1.16 0.31 -9.48
CA ASN A 83 -2.14 0.34 -10.57
C ASN A 83 -3.61 0.16 -10.12
N GLY A 84 -3.88 0.05 -8.82
CA GLY A 84 -5.22 0.12 -8.24
C GLY A 84 -5.66 1.52 -7.82
N ILE A 85 -4.87 2.56 -8.09
CA ILE A 85 -5.15 3.95 -7.68
C ILE A 85 -6.54 4.43 -8.13
N ASP A 86 -7.04 4.00 -9.29
CA ASP A 86 -8.36 4.39 -9.80
C ASP A 86 -9.52 3.89 -8.94
N ASP A 87 -9.36 2.78 -8.23
CA ASP A 87 -10.40 2.25 -7.34
C ASP A 87 -10.66 3.14 -6.12
N PHE A 88 -9.75 4.06 -5.79
CA PHE A 88 -9.96 5.04 -4.72
C PHE A 88 -11.14 5.98 -4.96
N ARG A 89 -11.59 6.13 -6.21
CA ARG A 89 -12.74 6.96 -6.54
C ARG A 89 -13.96 6.64 -5.67
N PHE A 90 -14.29 5.35 -5.51
CA PHE A 90 -15.46 4.97 -4.72
C PHE A 90 -15.28 5.18 -3.23
N LEU A 91 -14.05 5.10 -2.71
CA LEU A 91 -13.76 5.51 -1.34
C LEU A 91 -13.94 7.03 -1.16
N ASN A 92 -13.49 7.85 -2.12
CA ASN A 92 -13.76 9.29 -2.09
C ASN A 92 -15.28 9.57 -2.02
N VAL A 93 -16.08 8.85 -2.84
CA VAL A 93 -17.56 8.99 -2.84
C VAL A 93 -18.16 8.65 -1.49
N ILE A 94 -17.76 7.51 -0.91
CA ILE A 94 -18.30 7.02 0.38
C ILE A 94 -17.88 7.95 1.54
N MET A 95 -16.60 8.33 1.57
CA MET A 95 -16.03 9.13 2.64
C MET A 95 -16.32 10.63 2.49
N LYS A 96 -16.67 11.08 1.27
CA LYS A 96 -16.78 12.50 0.88
C LYS A 96 -15.51 13.29 1.20
N LYS A 97 -14.35 12.67 0.99
CA LYS A 97 -13.02 13.20 1.31
C LYS A 97 -12.00 12.76 0.28
N ASP A 98 -10.96 13.56 0.13
CA ASP A 98 -9.77 13.18 -0.61
C ASP A 98 -8.98 12.10 0.15
N ILE A 99 -8.25 11.26 -0.58
CA ILE A 99 -7.37 10.24 0.00
C ILE A 99 -5.98 10.83 0.20
N HIS A 100 -5.45 10.70 1.39
CA HIS A 100 -4.08 11.09 1.70
C HIS A 100 -3.11 9.96 1.36
N LEU A 101 -2.25 10.18 0.37
CA LEU A 101 -1.19 9.27 -0.05
C LEU A 101 0.14 9.77 0.48
N TYR A 102 0.89 8.89 1.12
CA TYR A 102 2.19 9.15 1.74
C TYR A 102 3.27 8.31 1.04
N ALA A 103 4.30 8.96 0.53
CA ALA A 103 5.42 8.30 -0.12
C ALA A 103 6.65 9.22 -0.14
N THR A 104 7.81 8.70 -0.54
CA THR A 104 8.99 9.52 -0.76
C THR A 104 8.75 10.50 -1.92
N LYS A 105 9.59 11.53 -2.01
CA LYS A 105 9.50 12.54 -3.08
C LYS A 105 9.56 11.89 -4.46
N GLU A 106 10.45 10.93 -4.63
CA GLU A 106 10.70 10.22 -5.88
C GLU A 106 9.48 9.41 -6.30
N VAL A 107 8.89 8.66 -5.36
CA VAL A 107 7.67 7.87 -5.57
C VAL A 107 6.50 8.78 -5.93
N ILE A 108 6.30 9.89 -5.20
CA ILE A 108 5.24 10.87 -5.52
C ILE A 108 5.42 11.44 -6.93
N SER A 109 6.66 11.78 -7.32
CA SER A 109 6.94 12.32 -8.66
C SER A 109 6.54 11.34 -9.75
N GLN A 110 6.90 10.07 -9.62
CA GLN A 110 6.58 9.03 -10.60
C GLN A 110 5.08 8.69 -10.63
N ILE A 111 4.39 8.72 -9.48
CA ILE A 111 2.94 8.54 -9.45
C ILE A 111 2.24 9.72 -10.14
N LYS A 112 2.69 10.94 -9.91
CA LYS A 112 2.14 12.14 -10.59
C LYS A 112 2.34 12.11 -12.09
N GLU A 113 3.44 11.56 -12.57
CA GLU A 113 3.70 11.40 -14.01
C GLU A 113 2.71 10.42 -14.63
N ARG A 114 2.44 9.29 -13.98
CA ARG A 114 1.55 8.23 -14.52
C ARG A 114 0.07 8.51 -14.31
N PHE A 115 -0.29 9.15 -13.20
CA PHE A 115 -1.65 9.36 -12.73
C PHE A 115 -1.91 10.85 -12.40
N SER A 116 -1.45 11.79 -13.24
CA SER A 116 -1.55 13.23 -12.98
C SER A 116 -2.95 13.68 -12.56
N TYR A 117 -3.97 13.15 -13.23
CA TYR A 117 -5.38 13.52 -13.06
C TYR A 117 -5.93 13.26 -11.65
N VAL A 118 -5.38 12.31 -10.88
CA VAL A 118 -5.87 12.03 -9.52
C VAL A 118 -5.48 13.11 -8.51
N PHE A 119 -4.44 13.88 -8.81
CA PHE A 119 -3.95 14.99 -7.97
C PHE A 119 -4.60 16.33 -8.30
N GLU A 120 -5.35 16.40 -9.39
CA GLU A 120 -6.11 17.60 -9.75
C GLU A 120 -7.35 17.72 -8.89
N LYS A 121 -7.68 18.95 -8.49
CA LYS A 121 -8.94 19.24 -7.79
C LYS A 121 -10.14 18.88 -8.67
N LEU A 122 -11.25 18.55 -8.03
CA LEU A 122 -12.51 18.42 -8.74
C LEU A 122 -12.89 19.77 -9.39
N SER A 123 -13.50 19.70 -10.57
CA SER A 123 -14.12 20.89 -11.18
C SER A 123 -15.18 21.47 -10.24
N PRO A 124 -15.28 22.79 -10.08
CA PRO A 124 -16.38 23.42 -9.34
C PRO A 124 -17.77 22.99 -9.81
N GLN A 125 -17.93 22.69 -11.11
CA GLN A 125 -19.17 22.20 -11.70
C GLN A 125 -19.55 20.79 -11.25
N ALA A 126 -18.61 20.05 -10.68
CA ALA A 126 -18.89 18.72 -10.15
C ALA A 126 -19.74 18.74 -8.86
N ASN A 127 -19.90 19.91 -8.22
CA ASN A 127 -20.67 20.05 -6.97
C ASN A 127 -20.35 18.98 -5.90
N GLY A 128 -19.05 18.64 -5.76
CA GLY A 128 -18.59 17.60 -4.83
C GLY A 128 -18.76 16.15 -5.32
N PHE A 129 -19.21 15.95 -6.56
CA PHE A 129 -19.27 14.61 -7.15
C PHE A 129 -17.90 14.13 -7.60
N TYR A 130 -17.44 13.03 -7.03
CA TYR A 130 -16.16 12.41 -7.37
C TYR A 130 -16.27 11.59 -8.66
N TYR A 131 -16.01 12.24 -9.81
CA TYR A 131 -16.00 11.60 -11.13
C TYR A 131 -14.64 10.93 -11.46
N LYS A 132 -13.62 11.21 -10.67
CA LYS A 132 -12.28 10.61 -10.71
C LYS A 132 -11.77 10.42 -9.27
N PRO A 133 -10.70 9.64 -9.02
CA PRO A 133 -10.03 9.66 -7.74
C PRO A 133 -9.50 11.04 -7.41
N CYS A 134 -9.54 11.41 -6.14
CA CYS A 134 -8.95 12.64 -5.62
C CYS A 134 -7.97 12.29 -4.50
N ILE A 135 -6.70 12.60 -4.74
CA ILE A 135 -5.58 12.22 -3.87
C ILE A 135 -4.79 13.48 -3.48
N VAL A 136 -4.48 13.56 -2.20
CA VAL A 136 -3.54 14.55 -1.65
C VAL A 136 -2.22 13.85 -1.37
N ALA A 137 -1.16 14.24 -2.07
CA ALA A 137 0.18 13.70 -1.87
C ALA A 137 0.85 14.34 -0.65
N ASN A 138 1.38 13.49 0.23
CA ASN A 138 2.14 13.89 1.42
C ASN A 138 3.53 13.26 1.33
N GLN A 139 4.55 14.09 1.19
CA GLN A 139 5.93 13.63 1.16
C GLN A 139 6.37 13.18 2.54
N ILE A 140 7.05 12.04 2.61
CA ILE A 140 7.64 11.49 3.83
C ILE A 140 9.15 11.29 3.69
N SER A 141 9.83 11.34 4.86
CA SER A 141 11.25 10.99 5.02
C SER A 141 11.48 10.68 6.49
N GLY A 142 11.94 9.46 6.81
CA GLY A 142 12.15 9.01 8.20
C GLY A 142 10.86 8.95 9.02
N ASP A 143 10.84 9.62 10.16
CA ASP A 143 9.73 9.58 11.12
C ASP A 143 8.61 10.56 10.74
N PHE A 144 7.38 10.07 10.76
CA PHE A 144 6.18 10.88 10.58
C PHE A 144 5.00 10.32 11.37
N LYS A 145 3.85 10.98 11.32
CA LYS A 145 2.64 10.56 12.02
C LYS A 145 1.43 10.60 11.10
N ILE A 146 0.58 9.60 11.25
CA ILE A 146 -0.79 9.60 10.73
C ILE A 146 -1.72 9.52 11.92
N ASN A 147 -2.48 10.58 12.17
CA ASN A 147 -3.22 10.75 13.41
C ASN A 147 -2.28 10.57 14.63
N ASN A 148 -2.55 9.59 15.49
CA ASN A 148 -1.74 9.27 16.67
C ASN A 148 -0.73 8.12 16.44
N ILE A 149 -0.64 7.59 15.22
CA ILE A 149 0.24 6.47 14.90
C ILE A 149 1.58 7.03 14.45
N LYS A 150 2.65 6.62 15.12
CA LYS A 150 4.02 6.91 14.70
C LYS A 150 4.46 5.89 13.65
N ILE A 151 5.08 6.37 12.59
CA ILE A 151 5.57 5.56 11.49
C ILE A 151 6.98 6.02 11.16
N THR A 152 7.89 5.06 11.01
CA THR A 152 9.24 5.30 10.50
C THR A 152 9.34 4.69 9.12
N SER A 153 9.61 5.51 8.10
CA SER A 153 9.95 5.04 6.75
C SER A 153 11.46 4.86 6.64
N PHE A 154 11.90 3.82 5.96
CA PHE A 154 13.30 3.54 5.69
C PHE A 154 13.49 2.91 4.33
N GLN A 155 14.64 3.17 3.74
CA GLN A 155 15.00 2.68 2.43
C GLN A 155 15.40 1.20 2.47
N GLN A 156 14.96 0.46 1.47
CA GLN A 156 15.31 -0.92 1.21
C GLN A 156 15.90 -1.06 -0.19
N ASN A 157 16.87 -1.95 -0.34
CA ASN A 157 17.38 -2.33 -1.66
C ASN A 157 16.41 -3.33 -2.30
N HIS A 158 15.95 -3.02 -3.51
CA HIS A 158 15.09 -3.86 -4.33
C HIS A 158 15.76 -4.21 -5.68
N GLY A 159 17.05 -4.55 -5.62
CA GLY A 159 17.84 -4.90 -6.80
C GLY A 159 18.18 -3.69 -7.66
N PHE A 160 17.50 -3.52 -8.79
CA PHE A 160 17.72 -2.37 -9.71
C PHE A 160 16.96 -1.12 -9.27
N SER A 161 16.21 -1.16 -8.21
CA SER A 161 15.40 -0.08 -7.67
C SER A 161 15.46 -0.05 -6.15
N GLU A 162 14.73 0.86 -5.57
CA GLU A 162 14.56 1.02 -4.14
C GLU A 162 13.09 0.90 -3.78
N SER A 163 12.83 0.33 -2.60
CA SER A 163 11.51 0.33 -1.99
C SER A 163 11.57 0.95 -0.60
N THR A 164 10.42 1.27 -0.04
CA THR A 164 10.28 1.85 1.29
C THR A 164 9.69 0.83 2.25
N GLY A 165 10.46 0.51 3.29
CA GLY A 165 9.94 -0.23 4.45
C GLY A 165 9.26 0.71 5.43
N PHE A 166 8.28 0.20 6.17
CA PHE A 166 7.54 0.96 7.17
C PHE A 166 7.57 0.23 8.51
N LYS A 167 8.06 0.92 9.56
CA LYS A 167 7.91 0.46 10.94
C LYS A 167 6.80 1.25 11.63
N ILE A 168 5.89 0.55 12.27
CA ILE A 168 4.72 1.10 12.97
C ILE A 168 4.67 0.44 14.35
N ASP A 169 4.96 1.21 15.39
CA ASP A 169 5.19 0.67 16.75
C ASP A 169 6.25 -0.46 16.72
N ASN A 170 5.90 -1.69 17.13
CA ASN A 170 6.78 -2.87 17.12
C ASN A 170 6.51 -3.80 15.91
N PHE A 171 5.88 -3.32 14.86
CA PHE A 171 5.63 -4.03 13.62
C PHE A 171 6.41 -3.39 12.48
N ALA A 172 6.95 -4.19 11.57
CA ALA A 172 7.49 -3.68 10.31
C ALA A 172 6.96 -4.46 9.09
N TYR A 173 6.74 -3.71 8.01
CA TYR A 173 6.38 -4.22 6.69
C TYR A 173 7.51 -3.91 5.72
N CYS A 174 8.09 -4.96 5.14
CA CYS A 174 9.24 -4.92 4.25
C CYS A 174 8.93 -5.77 3.02
N ASN A 175 8.26 -5.17 2.04
CA ASN A 175 7.93 -5.85 0.79
C ASN A 175 8.91 -5.44 -0.31
N ASP A 176 9.17 -6.36 -1.23
CA ASP A 176 10.09 -6.17 -2.35
C ASP A 176 11.48 -5.71 -1.87
N VAL A 177 12.12 -6.58 -1.07
CA VAL A 177 13.42 -6.32 -0.47
C VAL A 177 14.41 -7.43 -0.83
N VAL A 178 15.57 -7.04 -1.36
CA VAL A 178 16.71 -7.92 -1.62
C VAL A 178 17.70 -7.86 -0.46
N SER A 179 17.93 -6.68 0.10
CA SER A 179 18.83 -6.48 1.22
C SER A 179 18.52 -5.22 2.01
N PHE A 180 18.98 -5.21 3.26
CA PHE A 180 18.92 -4.07 4.15
C PHE A 180 20.32 -3.48 4.37
N ASN A 181 20.39 -2.17 4.47
CA ASN A 181 21.57 -1.49 4.98
C ASN A 181 21.57 -1.45 6.52
N ASP A 182 22.70 -1.04 7.14
CA ASP A 182 22.86 -0.96 8.60
C ASP A 182 21.80 -0.05 9.25
N HIS A 183 21.34 0.98 8.56
CA HIS A 183 20.31 1.88 9.07
C HIS A 183 18.97 1.16 9.18
N ALA A 184 18.56 0.45 8.13
CA ALA A 184 17.34 -0.36 8.13
C ALA A 184 17.39 -1.45 9.20
N PHE A 185 18.52 -2.16 9.34
CA PHE A 185 18.70 -3.16 10.40
C PHE A 185 18.54 -2.59 11.81
N ARG A 186 19.00 -1.36 12.06
CA ARG A 186 18.77 -0.69 13.36
C ARG A 186 17.30 -0.41 13.61
N ILE A 187 16.56 -0.02 12.57
CA ILE A 187 15.12 0.31 12.68
C ILE A 187 14.29 -0.94 12.99
N ILE A 188 14.58 -2.07 12.31
CA ILE A 188 13.81 -3.31 12.45
C ILE A 188 14.22 -4.18 13.64
N LYS A 189 15.04 -3.66 14.54
CA LYS A 189 15.35 -4.35 15.81
C LYS A 189 14.16 -4.35 16.76
N ASN A 190 14.07 -5.44 17.58
CA ASN A 190 13.11 -5.59 18.67
C ASN A 190 11.63 -5.42 18.19
N LEU A 191 11.30 -6.07 17.06
CA LEU A 191 9.93 -6.14 16.57
C LEU A 191 9.18 -7.31 17.20
N ASP A 192 7.89 -7.12 17.45
CA ASP A 192 6.98 -8.21 17.79
C ASP A 192 6.52 -8.95 16.51
N LEU A 193 6.47 -8.24 15.36
CA LEU A 193 6.09 -8.80 14.08
C LEU A 193 6.87 -8.15 12.93
N LEU A 194 7.41 -8.99 12.06
CA LEU A 194 7.99 -8.61 10.78
C LEU A 194 7.20 -9.31 9.66
N ILE A 195 6.63 -8.55 8.74
CA ILE A 195 6.14 -9.06 7.46
C ILE A 195 7.17 -8.68 6.40
N ILE A 196 7.72 -9.69 5.76
CA ILE A 196 8.77 -9.56 4.75
C ILE A 196 8.45 -10.50 3.58
N ASP A 197 8.74 -10.07 2.37
CA ASP A 197 8.69 -10.96 1.22
C ASP A 197 9.86 -11.96 1.26
N CYS A 198 9.66 -13.08 0.57
CA CYS A 198 10.62 -14.19 0.54
C CYS A 198 10.59 -14.80 -0.87
N LEU A 199 11.09 -14.02 -1.85
CA LEU A 199 11.17 -14.40 -3.26
C LEU A 199 12.49 -15.08 -3.60
#